data_ed5c18721287f66d3f0221164829b01a
#
_entry.id   ed5c18721287f66d3f0221164829b01a
#
_cell.length_a   1.000
_cell.length_b   1.000
_cell.length_c   1.000
_cell.angle_alpha   90.00
_cell.angle_beta   90.00
_cell.angle_gamma   90.00
#
_symmetry.space_group_name_H-M   'P 1'
#
loop_
_entity.id
_entity.type
_entity.pdbx_description
1 polymer ?
#
loop_
_entity_poly.entity_id
_entity_poly.type
_entity_poly.pdbx_seq_one_letter_code
_entity_poly.pdbx_strand_id
1 'polypeptide(L)'
;MRKIFALLVSTSVLAGCATYKPTIPDGYTGPRASIKDTVKVYSVSKADFFYVSHVNSNEIENSRIKTRIENYGRGMYMNPVVLQHKIPAQSATLSIVGRTEYAAPILALTNPVYEVKGVVDFTPENNKTYAVRGELGRDYSVIWVEEEGSNIVVGKKIEVKGAAELGIFEK
;
A
#
# COMPACT_ATOMS: atom_id res chain seq x y z
N MET A 1 -46.76 11.02 -41.60
CA MET A 1 -46.60 10.11 -40.45
C MET A 1 -45.09 9.97 -40.21
N ARG A 2 -44.53 10.72 -39.25
CA ARG A 2 -43.11 10.67 -38.87
C ARG A 2 -42.98 9.74 -37.64
N LYS A 3 -42.33 8.59 -37.83
CA LYS A 3 -42.00 7.69 -36.73
C LYS A 3 -40.70 8.17 -36.06
N ILE A 4 -40.81 8.65 -34.82
CA ILE A 4 -39.67 9.01 -33.96
C ILE A 4 -39.20 7.72 -33.31
N PHE A 5 -37.98 7.27 -33.67
CA PHE A 5 -37.29 6.17 -33.00
C PHE A 5 -36.56 6.74 -31.77
N ALA A 6 -37.06 6.50 -30.59
CA ALA A 6 -36.38 6.85 -29.34
C ALA A 6 -35.32 5.77 -29.05
N LEU A 7 -34.04 6.13 -29.22
CA LEU A 7 -32.90 5.28 -28.88
C LEU A 7 -32.64 5.40 -27.38
N LEU A 8 -33.05 4.39 -26.59
CA LEU A 8 -32.73 4.29 -25.18
C LEU A 8 -31.28 3.83 -25.05
N VAL A 9 -30.38 4.76 -24.75
CA VAL A 9 -28.98 4.45 -24.36
C VAL A 9 -28.99 4.04 -22.88
N SER A 10 -28.94 2.74 -22.63
CA SER A 10 -28.78 2.16 -21.27
C SER A 10 -27.31 2.26 -20.87
N THR A 11 -26.94 3.27 -20.07
CA THR A 11 -25.64 3.39 -19.43
C THR A 11 -25.56 2.43 -18.24
N SER A 12 -24.97 1.26 -18.47
CA SER A 12 -24.61 0.33 -17.38
C SER A 12 -23.44 0.92 -16.59
N VAL A 13 -23.71 1.48 -15.41
CA VAL A 13 -22.69 1.88 -14.43
C VAL A 13 -22.13 0.61 -13.80
N LEU A 14 -21.00 0.11 -14.30
CA LEU A 14 -20.24 -0.95 -13.65
C LEU A 14 -19.58 -0.36 -12.40
N ALA A 15 -20.26 -0.46 -11.26
CA ALA A 15 -19.66 -0.23 -9.95
C ALA A 15 -18.69 -1.39 -9.67
N GLY A 16 -17.45 -1.24 -10.11
CA GLY A 16 -16.35 -2.16 -9.79
C GLY A 16 -15.98 -1.97 -8.32
N CYS A 17 -16.51 -2.80 -7.43
CA CYS A 17 -15.96 -2.93 -6.09
C CYS A 17 -14.57 -3.54 -6.23
N ALA A 18 -13.50 -2.82 -5.84
CA ALA A 18 -12.18 -3.39 -5.69
C ALA A 18 -12.25 -4.48 -4.61
N THR A 19 -12.15 -5.73 -5.03
CA THR A 19 -12.16 -6.87 -4.11
C THR A 19 -10.72 -7.28 -3.83
N TYR A 20 -10.22 -7.00 -2.62
CA TYR A 20 -8.92 -7.48 -2.18
C TYR A 20 -8.88 -9.00 -2.16
N LYS A 21 -7.77 -9.56 -2.63
CA LYS A 21 -7.56 -11.00 -2.63
C LYS A 21 -6.97 -11.47 -1.31
N PRO A 22 -7.38 -12.65 -0.80
CA PRO A 22 -6.70 -13.27 0.32
C PRO A 22 -5.23 -13.54 -0.03
N THR A 23 -4.33 -13.28 0.91
CA THR A 23 -2.90 -13.54 0.76
C THR A 23 -2.55 -15.04 0.85
N ILE A 24 -3.39 -15.82 1.53
CA ILE A 24 -3.31 -17.27 1.58
C ILE A 24 -4.35 -17.84 0.61
N PRO A 25 -3.97 -18.66 -0.38
CA PRO A 25 -4.91 -19.34 -1.26
C PRO A 25 -5.84 -20.28 -0.48
N ASP A 26 -7.07 -20.43 -0.96
CA ASP A 26 -8.02 -21.38 -0.37
C ASP A 26 -7.44 -22.80 -0.38
N GLY A 27 -7.61 -23.50 0.74
CA GLY A 27 -7.08 -24.86 0.92
C GLY A 27 -5.57 -24.96 1.15
N TYR A 28 -4.83 -23.87 1.25
CA TYR A 28 -3.40 -23.90 1.51
C TYR A 28 -3.10 -24.37 2.95
N THR A 29 -2.44 -25.52 3.07
CA THR A 29 -2.03 -26.14 4.36
C THR A 29 -0.52 -26.09 4.61
N GLY A 30 0.24 -25.53 3.67
CA GLY A 30 1.70 -25.44 3.74
C GLY A 30 2.24 -24.46 4.81
N PRO A 31 3.58 -24.35 4.89
CA PRO A 31 4.24 -23.46 5.84
C PRO A 31 3.91 -22.00 5.54
N ARG A 32 3.87 -21.18 6.59
CA ARG A 32 3.45 -19.76 6.51
C ARG A 32 4.47 -18.86 7.18
N ALA A 33 4.56 -17.65 6.64
CA ALA A 33 5.25 -16.52 7.23
C ALA A 33 4.27 -15.37 7.47
N SER A 34 4.77 -14.27 8.00
CA SER A 34 4.00 -13.02 8.17
C SER A 34 4.75 -11.87 7.50
N ILE A 35 4.01 -10.94 6.91
CA ILE A 35 4.55 -9.67 6.47
C ILE A 35 3.71 -8.53 7.06
N LYS A 36 4.39 -7.53 7.61
CA LYS A 36 3.79 -6.41 8.35
C LYS A 36 4.09 -5.11 7.63
N ASP A 37 3.07 -4.30 7.47
CA ASP A 37 3.24 -2.92 7.08
C ASP A 37 3.84 -2.12 8.24
N THR A 38 4.45 -0.97 7.95
CA THR A 38 4.95 -0.07 9.00
C THR A 38 4.55 1.37 8.74
N VAL A 39 4.54 2.17 9.80
CA VAL A 39 4.13 3.57 9.75
C VAL A 39 5.09 4.41 10.57
N LYS A 40 5.57 5.52 9.99
CA LYS A 40 6.32 6.55 10.71
C LYS A 40 5.44 7.78 10.89
N VAL A 41 4.99 7.99 12.12
CA VAL A 41 4.12 9.11 12.49
C VAL A 41 4.95 10.35 12.77
N TYR A 42 4.62 11.46 12.13
CA TYR A 42 5.25 12.76 12.37
C TYR A 42 4.38 13.68 13.22
N SER A 43 3.06 13.62 13.01
CA SER A 43 2.08 14.40 13.75
C SER A 43 0.71 13.71 13.70
N VAL A 44 -0.28 14.27 14.37
CA VAL A 44 -1.67 13.80 14.29
C VAL A 44 -2.28 13.89 12.89
N SER A 45 -1.64 14.61 11.98
CA SER A 45 -2.15 14.83 10.62
C SER A 45 -1.22 14.35 9.52
N LYS A 46 -0.03 13.81 9.85
CA LYS A 46 0.97 13.35 8.86
C LYS A 46 1.66 12.08 9.30
N ALA A 47 1.73 11.09 8.39
CA ALA A 47 2.53 9.89 8.55
C ALA A 47 3.06 9.40 7.20
N ASP A 48 4.16 8.65 7.21
CA ASP A 48 4.63 7.85 6.09
C ASP A 48 4.25 6.40 6.32
N PHE A 49 3.64 5.79 5.31
CA PHE A 49 3.23 4.39 5.30
C PHE A 49 4.15 3.59 4.40
N PHE A 50 4.60 2.43 4.88
CA PHE A 50 5.39 1.46 4.14
C PHE A 50 4.64 0.14 4.16
N TYR A 51 4.19 -0.32 2.98
CA TYR A 51 3.22 -1.42 2.91
C TYR A 51 3.37 -2.27 1.66
N VAL A 52 2.80 -3.48 1.72
CA VAL A 52 2.62 -4.33 0.55
C VAL A 52 1.29 -3.98 -0.11
N SER A 53 1.32 -3.66 -1.39
CA SER A 53 0.13 -3.40 -2.20
C SER A 53 -0.36 -4.66 -2.94
N HIS A 54 0.58 -5.52 -3.39
CA HIS A 54 0.26 -6.75 -4.11
C HIS A 54 1.17 -7.91 -3.69
N VAL A 55 0.59 -9.10 -3.65
CA VAL A 55 1.31 -10.37 -3.54
C VAL A 55 1.00 -11.20 -4.78
N ASN A 56 2.02 -11.57 -5.56
CA ASN A 56 1.88 -12.30 -6.84
C ASN A 56 0.83 -11.64 -7.77
N SER A 57 0.91 -10.31 -7.94
CA SER A 57 -0.01 -9.50 -8.74
C SER A 57 -1.45 -9.39 -8.19
N ASN A 58 -1.79 -10.04 -7.10
CA ASN A 58 -3.08 -9.87 -6.44
C ASN A 58 -3.02 -8.68 -5.48
N GLU A 59 -3.92 -7.72 -5.68
CA GLU A 59 -4.06 -6.58 -4.77
C GLU A 59 -4.58 -7.06 -3.40
N ILE A 60 -3.94 -6.55 -2.34
CA ILE A 60 -4.30 -6.85 -0.95
C ILE A 60 -4.65 -5.58 -0.19
N GLU A 61 -5.48 -5.71 0.85
CA GLU A 61 -5.71 -4.60 1.77
C GLU A 61 -4.38 -4.19 2.41
N ASN A 62 -4.17 -2.89 2.62
CA ASN A 62 -2.95 -2.38 3.23
C ASN A 62 -3.23 -1.31 4.28
N SER A 63 -2.24 -1.04 5.12
CA SER A 63 -2.36 -0.11 6.25
C SER A 63 -2.78 1.29 5.85
N ARG A 64 -2.33 1.79 4.70
CA ARG A 64 -2.69 3.12 4.21
C ARG A 64 -4.19 3.22 3.89
N ILE A 65 -4.71 2.29 3.09
CA ILE A 65 -6.13 2.26 2.72
C ILE A 65 -7.00 2.02 3.95
N LYS A 66 -6.62 1.07 4.80
CA LYS A 66 -7.33 0.79 6.07
C LYS A 66 -7.40 2.03 6.94
N THR A 67 -6.27 2.73 7.11
CA THR A 67 -6.22 3.98 7.87
C THR A 67 -7.17 5.05 7.30
N ARG A 68 -7.21 5.24 5.99
CA ARG A 68 -8.11 6.21 5.35
C ARG A 68 -9.58 5.89 5.60
N ILE A 69 -9.95 4.62 5.50
CA ILE A 69 -11.33 4.16 5.76
C ILE A 69 -11.71 4.40 7.22
N GLU A 70 -10.87 3.96 8.17
CA GLU A 70 -11.13 4.06 9.61
C GLU A 70 -11.13 5.52 10.15
N ASN A 71 -10.48 6.43 9.42
CA ASN A 71 -10.40 7.84 9.81
C ASN A 71 -11.32 8.74 8.96
N TYR A 72 -12.19 8.16 8.13
CA TYR A 72 -13.13 8.95 7.34
C TYR A 72 -14.00 9.83 8.26
N GLY A 73 -14.09 11.13 7.94
CA GLY A 73 -14.87 12.09 8.71
C GLY A 73 -14.20 12.67 9.99
N ARG A 74 -12.95 12.25 10.31
CA ARG A 74 -12.22 12.75 11.50
C ARG A 74 -11.49 14.09 11.27
N GLY A 75 -11.67 14.73 10.13
CA GLY A 75 -11.09 16.03 9.80
C GLY A 75 -9.57 15.98 9.69
N MET A 76 -8.87 16.73 10.54
CA MET A 76 -7.40 16.86 10.49
C MET A 76 -6.65 15.83 11.35
N TYR A 77 -7.34 14.82 11.86
CA TYR A 77 -6.76 13.80 12.74
C TYR A 77 -6.70 12.46 12.05
N MET A 78 -5.55 11.80 12.13
CA MET A 78 -5.32 10.46 11.61
C MET A 78 -4.74 9.56 12.70
N ASN A 79 -5.41 8.45 12.96
CA ASN A 79 -4.92 7.37 13.81
C ASN A 79 -4.54 6.20 12.91
N PRO A 80 -3.24 5.96 12.67
CA PRO A 80 -2.79 4.92 11.76
C PRO A 80 -3.18 3.52 12.23
N VAL A 81 -3.65 2.71 11.27
CA VAL A 81 -3.90 1.29 11.44
C VAL A 81 -2.79 0.51 10.75
N VAL A 82 -2.13 -0.38 11.48
CA VAL A 82 -1.06 -1.22 10.96
C VAL A 82 -1.58 -2.63 10.72
N LEU A 83 -1.45 -3.12 9.49
CA LEU A 83 -1.84 -4.46 9.10
C LEU A 83 -0.65 -5.42 9.07
N GLN A 84 -0.95 -6.68 9.32
CA GLN A 84 -0.04 -7.80 9.17
C GLN A 84 -0.78 -8.92 8.44
N HIS A 85 -0.15 -9.43 7.39
CA HIS A 85 -0.70 -10.50 6.56
C HIS A 85 0.05 -11.80 6.78
N LYS A 86 -0.67 -12.92 6.82
CA LYS A 86 -0.09 -14.25 6.66
C LYS A 86 0.11 -14.49 5.17
N ILE A 87 1.27 -15.02 4.81
CA ILE A 87 1.61 -15.37 3.43
C ILE A 87 2.18 -16.80 3.39
N PRO A 88 2.07 -17.53 2.26
CA PRO A 88 2.75 -18.80 2.09
C PRO A 88 4.27 -18.62 2.21
N ALA A 89 4.94 -19.54 2.93
CA ALA A 89 6.40 -19.56 2.99
C ALA A 89 6.97 -20.23 1.72
N GLN A 90 6.80 -19.54 0.59
CA GLN A 90 7.28 -19.93 -0.75
C GLN A 90 7.64 -18.67 -1.55
N SER A 91 8.38 -18.84 -2.64
CA SER A 91 8.76 -17.73 -3.49
C SER A 91 7.54 -16.93 -3.94
N ALA A 92 7.61 -15.63 -3.79
CA ALA A 92 6.55 -14.68 -4.15
C ALA A 92 7.16 -13.37 -4.65
N THR A 93 6.38 -12.66 -5.45
CA THR A 93 6.69 -11.29 -5.89
C THR A 93 5.84 -10.33 -5.08
N LEU A 94 6.48 -9.39 -4.39
CA LEU A 94 5.82 -8.34 -3.60
C LEU A 94 5.90 -7.00 -4.32
N SER A 95 4.78 -6.33 -4.51
CA SER A 95 4.78 -4.90 -4.83
C SER A 95 4.74 -4.11 -3.52
N ILE A 96 5.81 -3.41 -3.22
CA ILE A 96 5.94 -2.60 -2.00
C ILE A 96 5.88 -1.11 -2.33
N VAL A 97 5.30 -0.34 -1.42
CA VAL A 97 5.08 1.09 -1.56
C VAL A 97 5.44 1.81 -0.26
N GLY A 98 6.15 2.92 -0.39
CA GLY A 98 6.29 3.93 0.66
C GLY A 98 5.58 5.20 0.21
N ARG A 99 4.67 5.73 1.01
CA ARG A 99 3.92 6.95 0.66
C ARG A 99 3.61 7.80 1.87
N THR A 100 3.83 9.12 1.70
CA THR A 100 3.36 10.12 2.68
C THR A 100 1.84 10.24 2.59
N GLU A 101 1.17 10.24 3.75
CA GLU A 101 -0.27 10.42 3.87
C GLU A 101 -0.58 11.55 4.85
N TYR A 102 -1.61 12.33 4.52
CA TYR A 102 -2.16 13.39 5.36
C TYR A 102 -3.60 13.07 5.76
N ALA A 103 -3.99 13.51 6.97
CA ALA A 103 -5.33 13.30 7.51
C ALA A 103 -6.45 13.91 6.65
N ALA A 104 -6.17 15.00 5.94
CA ALA A 104 -7.13 15.66 5.06
C ALA A 104 -6.54 15.97 3.69
N PRO A 105 -7.31 15.86 2.59
CA PRO A 105 -6.83 16.10 1.23
C PRO A 105 -6.22 17.49 1.04
N ILE A 106 -6.74 18.51 1.68
CA ILE A 106 -6.22 19.88 1.59
C ILE A 106 -4.77 19.97 2.07
N LEU A 107 -4.39 19.17 3.07
CA LEU A 107 -3.01 19.14 3.56
C LEU A 107 -2.06 18.49 2.51
N ALA A 108 -2.52 17.49 1.79
CA ALA A 108 -1.74 16.87 0.72
C ALA A 108 -1.52 17.86 -0.45
N LEU A 109 -2.51 18.68 -0.79
CA LEU A 109 -2.39 19.68 -1.86
C LEU A 109 -1.35 20.76 -1.54
N THR A 110 -1.22 21.15 -0.27
CA THR A 110 -0.36 22.25 0.17
C THR A 110 1.01 21.83 0.69
N ASN A 111 1.22 20.52 0.86
CA ASN A 111 2.46 19.98 1.40
C ASN A 111 3.06 18.90 0.48
N PRO A 112 4.37 18.61 0.59
CA PRO A 112 5.01 17.55 -0.16
C PRO A 112 4.43 16.17 0.17
N VAL A 113 4.08 15.41 -0.85
CA VAL A 113 3.74 13.99 -0.77
C VAL A 113 4.80 13.21 -1.53
N TYR A 114 5.53 12.37 -0.83
CA TYR A 114 6.55 11.51 -1.43
C TYR A 114 5.98 10.11 -1.67
N GLU A 115 6.37 9.49 -2.78
CA GLU A 115 6.04 8.10 -3.08
C GLU A 115 7.22 7.38 -3.71
N VAL A 116 7.51 6.19 -3.20
CA VAL A 116 8.42 5.22 -3.81
C VAL A 116 7.70 3.89 -3.91
N LYS A 117 7.79 3.25 -5.05
CA LYS A 117 7.18 1.94 -5.28
C LYS A 117 8.08 1.06 -6.12
N GLY A 118 8.00 -0.22 -5.91
CA GLY A 118 8.73 -1.18 -6.70
C GLY A 118 8.38 -2.61 -6.37
N VAL A 119 9.01 -3.52 -7.09
CA VAL A 119 8.76 -4.95 -7.00
C VAL A 119 10.00 -5.65 -6.43
N VAL A 120 9.77 -6.53 -5.48
CA VAL A 120 10.80 -7.33 -4.81
C VAL A 120 10.45 -8.80 -4.90
N ASP A 121 11.37 -9.61 -5.42
CA ASP A 121 11.27 -11.06 -5.33
C ASP A 121 11.68 -11.49 -3.92
N PHE A 122 10.88 -12.34 -3.31
CA PHE A 122 10.93 -12.64 -1.91
C PHE A 122 10.61 -14.11 -1.64
N THR A 123 11.42 -14.77 -0.83
CA THR A 123 11.17 -16.14 -0.39
C THR A 123 11.18 -16.17 1.14
N PRO A 124 10.00 -16.08 1.78
CA PRO A 124 9.90 -16.09 3.23
C PRO A 124 10.17 -17.47 3.82
N GLU A 125 10.80 -17.48 4.98
CA GLU A 125 10.98 -18.68 5.77
C GLU A 125 9.77 -18.95 6.67
N ASN A 126 9.53 -20.24 6.96
CA ASN A 126 8.41 -20.65 7.81
C ASN A 126 8.49 -20.02 9.22
N ASN A 127 7.36 -19.56 9.72
CA ASN A 127 7.18 -18.93 11.03
C ASN A 127 7.97 -17.63 11.27
N LYS A 128 8.63 -17.07 10.25
CA LYS A 128 9.26 -15.77 10.38
C LYS A 128 8.29 -14.63 10.11
N THR A 129 8.59 -13.47 10.68
CA THR A 129 7.89 -12.21 10.44
C THR A 129 8.83 -11.25 9.74
N TYR A 130 8.31 -10.59 8.71
CA TYR A 130 8.99 -9.58 7.92
C TYR A 130 8.25 -8.26 8.02
N ALA A 131 8.95 -7.16 7.80
CA ALA A 131 8.37 -5.83 7.82
C ALA A 131 8.78 -5.05 6.56
N VAL A 132 7.85 -4.28 6.00
CA VAL A 132 8.18 -3.28 4.99
C VAL A 132 8.66 -2.04 5.72
N ARG A 133 9.86 -1.57 5.39
CA ARG A 133 10.49 -0.38 5.97
C ARG A 133 10.82 0.63 4.88
N GLY A 134 11.08 1.85 5.29
CA GLY A 134 11.55 2.86 4.36
C GLY A 134 11.83 4.21 5.00
N GLU A 135 12.31 5.09 4.14
CA GLU A 135 12.48 6.51 4.44
C GLU A 135 12.03 7.31 3.22
N LEU A 136 11.26 8.36 3.45
CA LEU A 136 10.80 9.25 2.39
C LEU A 136 11.35 10.65 2.64
N GLY A 137 11.88 11.26 1.60
CA GLY A 137 12.50 12.58 1.68
C GLY A 137 12.60 13.27 0.33
N ARG A 138 13.01 14.54 0.38
CA ARG A 138 13.10 15.40 -0.80
C ARG A 138 14.19 14.95 -1.78
N ASP A 139 15.35 14.56 -1.26
CA ASP A 139 16.52 14.30 -2.08
C ASP A 139 16.83 12.80 -2.23
N TYR A 140 16.22 12.01 -1.36
CA TYR A 140 16.40 10.56 -1.34
C TYR A 140 15.21 9.89 -0.68
N SER A 141 14.75 8.80 -1.27
CA SER A 141 13.71 7.94 -0.70
C SER A 141 14.06 6.49 -0.95
N VAL A 142 13.73 5.62 -0.01
CA VAL A 142 14.06 4.20 -0.08
C VAL A 142 13.01 3.36 0.64
N ILE A 143 12.73 2.17 0.08
CA ILE A 143 11.89 1.15 0.72
C ILE A 143 12.53 -0.21 0.58
N TRP A 144 12.31 -1.09 1.57
CA TRP A 144 12.81 -2.47 1.57
C TRP A 144 11.94 -3.37 2.43
N VAL A 145 12.19 -4.67 2.32
CA VAL A 145 11.67 -5.69 3.23
C VAL A 145 12.82 -6.13 4.14
N GLU A 146 12.57 -6.29 5.42
CA GLU A 146 13.52 -6.85 6.38
C GLU A 146 12.87 -7.91 7.27
N GLU A 147 13.67 -8.84 7.78
CA GLU A 147 13.24 -9.78 8.80
C GLU A 147 13.13 -9.06 10.16
N GLU A 148 11.97 -9.14 10.79
CA GLU A 148 11.74 -8.51 12.09
C GLU A 148 12.57 -9.21 13.17
N GLY A 149 13.29 -8.42 13.96
CA GLY A 149 14.19 -8.89 15.03
C GLY A 149 15.64 -8.99 14.63
N SER A 150 15.98 -9.46 13.43
CA SER A 150 17.36 -9.47 12.92
C SER A 150 17.73 -8.20 12.15
N ASN A 151 16.74 -7.47 11.64
CA ASN A 151 16.88 -6.32 10.74
C ASN A 151 17.68 -6.64 9.46
N ILE A 152 17.70 -7.90 9.07
CA ILE A 152 18.36 -8.33 7.83
C ILE A 152 17.45 -7.98 6.65
N VAL A 153 17.97 -7.19 5.71
CA VAL A 153 17.26 -6.84 4.48
C VAL A 153 17.12 -8.07 3.60
N VAL A 154 15.90 -8.31 3.12
CA VAL A 154 15.56 -9.45 2.26
C VAL A 154 15.21 -8.92 0.88
N GLY A 155 15.86 -9.49 -0.14
CA GLY A 155 15.74 -8.98 -1.50
C GLY A 155 16.51 -7.68 -1.71
N LYS A 156 16.05 -6.87 -2.66
CA LYS A 156 16.69 -5.59 -3.01
C LYS A 156 15.98 -4.41 -2.35
N LYS A 157 16.72 -3.37 -2.03
CA LYS A 157 16.15 -2.05 -1.73
C LYS A 157 15.68 -1.37 -3.01
N ILE A 158 14.58 -0.65 -2.92
CA ILE A 158 14.09 0.21 -4.00
C ILE A 158 14.42 1.65 -3.60
N GLU A 159 15.26 2.28 -4.39
CA GLU A 159 15.78 3.61 -4.10
C GLU A 159 15.42 4.60 -5.19
N VAL A 160 15.09 5.82 -4.80
CA VAL A 160 14.92 6.98 -5.68
C VAL A 160 15.86 8.07 -5.22
N LYS A 161 16.80 8.45 -6.07
CA LYS A 161 17.69 9.60 -5.87
C LYS A 161 17.07 10.80 -6.57
N GLY A 162 16.91 11.91 -5.83
CA GLY A 162 16.20 13.09 -6.29
C GLY A 162 14.74 13.11 -5.85
N ALA A 163 13.92 13.93 -6.50
CA ALA A 163 12.56 14.19 -6.07
C ALA A 163 11.64 12.95 -6.26
N ALA A 164 11.27 12.33 -5.15
CA ALA A 164 10.18 11.36 -5.09
C ALA A 164 8.82 12.04 -4.80
N GLU A 165 8.76 13.37 -4.91
CA GLU A 165 7.56 14.16 -4.69
C GLU A 165 6.58 14.00 -5.84
N LEU A 166 5.34 13.69 -5.49
CA LEU A 166 4.24 13.58 -6.43
C LEU A 166 3.79 14.95 -6.93
N GLY A 167 3.47 15.03 -8.21
CA GLY A 167 2.80 16.19 -8.79
C GLY A 167 1.42 16.45 -8.15
N ILE A 168 0.90 17.66 -8.31
CA ILE A 168 -0.35 18.09 -7.65
C ILE A 168 -1.57 17.22 -8.03
N PHE A 169 -1.55 16.60 -9.21
CA PHE A 169 -2.62 15.73 -9.69
C PHE A 169 -2.44 14.23 -9.33
N GLU A 170 -1.32 13.90 -8.67
CA GLU A 170 -0.98 12.53 -8.25
C GLU A 170 -1.11 12.32 -6.73
N LYS A 171 -1.36 13.42 -6.00
CA LYS A 171 -1.46 13.46 -4.53
C LYS A 171 -2.76 12.88 -3.97
#